data_1d65fc2920c0e7b286c115ad3a3ac0df
#
_entry.id   1d65fc2920c0e7b286c115ad3a3ac0df
#
_cell.length_a   1.000
_cell.length_b   1.000
_cell.length_c   1.000
_cell.angle_alpha   90.00
_cell.angle_beta   90.00
_cell.angle_gamma   90.00
#
_symmetry.space_group_name_H-M   'P 1'
#
loop_
_entity.id
_entity.type
_entity.pdbx_description
1 polymer ?
#
loop_
_entity_poly.entity_id
_entity_poly.type
_entity_poly.pdbx_seq_one_letter_code
_entity_poly.pdbx_strand_id
1 'polypeptide(L)'
;MIITKKDIVDQDWLDLVTLDVEEMLKNTSLANAQILAVSAEKGDGIDELKTALDDLISRLPEPPDTGSPRLPVDRSFSITGFGAVVTGTLTGGTLKAGGEVEILPSGNKARIRSLQVHEKSQDKVSPGTRVAVNLSGIDHVDVRRGDLITAPNWLNPSTAFDAIIQVLEQAPRPLRHNHKVILFTGTRETPATIRILEGNHIDPGTSGWIQIKTQDKIPVIRGEYFVVRDTENTLGGGQVLEPNASRKRRNDPTTISRLQTIASGSNEDIKFNALMDIEPATIPELTDATGSTYQEVEDAIATLESQGRIRSIGTNQRYFLTSEGWNRLKNTAIQSLSTFHSSYPLRLGMPLQDFRGRLKLESSPFNATVDSLINLKTIATSDSTIRLVGHTASLSSDQEKETAKYLKEITTNRFSPSTLRDIDVELLQFLIERGDVVRVGEEIVYPTKAYEEMESKIIDSGVEGREITIASVRSIFGTSRKYTLAVLEHMDSKGITRRVGDNRFLR
;
A
#
# COMPACT_ATOMS: atom_id res chain seq x y z
N MET A 1 16.22 -36.69 18.69
CA MET A 1 16.36 -37.83 17.76
C MET A 1 16.15 -39.15 18.54
N ILE A 2 15.48 -40.14 17.92
CA ILE A 2 15.19 -41.41 18.62
C ILE A 2 15.68 -42.56 17.74
N ILE A 3 16.56 -43.42 18.29
CA ILE A 3 16.99 -44.68 17.71
C ILE A 3 16.05 -45.78 18.24
N THR A 4 15.29 -46.40 17.35
CA THR A 4 14.31 -47.45 17.73
C THR A 4 14.90 -48.84 17.58
N LYS A 5 14.22 -49.84 18.16
CA LYS A 5 14.59 -51.27 18.07
C LYS A 5 15.98 -51.60 18.63
N LYS A 6 16.38 -50.92 19.71
CA LYS A 6 17.68 -51.20 20.37
C LYS A 6 17.85 -52.63 20.88
N ASP A 7 16.75 -53.35 21.02
CA ASP A 7 16.69 -54.74 21.49
C ASP A 7 17.18 -55.80 20.49
N ILE A 8 17.33 -55.42 19.18
CA ILE A 8 17.75 -56.36 18.12
C ILE A 8 19.25 -56.30 17.82
N VAL A 9 20.00 -55.41 18.50
CA VAL A 9 21.45 -55.22 18.31
C VAL A 9 22.15 -55.23 19.66
N ASP A 10 23.47 -55.47 19.65
CA ASP A 10 24.33 -55.30 20.81
C ASP A 10 24.72 -53.84 21.03
N GLN A 11 25.43 -53.58 22.15
CA GLN A 11 25.80 -52.21 22.52
C GLN A 11 26.82 -51.59 21.54
N ASP A 12 27.78 -52.38 21.07
CA ASP A 12 28.82 -51.89 20.13
C ASP A 12 28.20 -51.42 18.84
N TRP A 13 27.18 -52.13 18.33
CA TRP A 13 26.45 -51.75 17.14
C TRP A 13 25.57 -50.48 17.37
N LEU A 14 24.95 -50.38 18.55
CA LEU A 14 24.16 -49.21 18.93
C LEU A 14 25.05 -47.98 19.02
N ASP A 15 26.24 -48.08 19.59
CA ASP A 15 27.20 -46.96 19.68
C ASP A 15 27.67 -46.50 18.28
N LEU A 16 27.93 -47.44 17.36
CA LEU A 16 28.29 -47.13 15.98
C LEU A 16 27.16 -46.33 15.25
N VAL A 17 25.91 -46.83 15.39
CA VAL A 17 24.73 -46.14 14.80
C VAL A 17 24.54 -44.77 15.42
N THR A 18 24.82 -44.59 16.70
CA THR A 18 24.73 -43.33 17.39
C THR A 18 25.74 -42.31 16.83
N LEU A 19 26.98 -42.73 16.60
CA LEU A 19 28.02 -41.91 15.97
C LEU A 19 27.65 -41.52 14.52
N ASP A 20 27.10 -42.44 13.73
CA ASP A 20 26.62 -42.17 12.37
C ASP A 20 25.49 -41.11 12.38
N VAL A 21 24.56 -41.21 13.33
CA VAL A 21 23.47 -40.22 13.49
C VAL A 21 24.02 -38.85 13.91
N GLU A 22 24.98 -38.83 14.86
CA GLU A 22 25.64 -37.56 15.27
C GLU A 22 26.32 -36.86 14.08
N GLU A 23 27.09 -37.62 13.28
CA GLU A 23 27.76 -37.09 12.10
C GLU A 23 26.75 -36.57 11.04
N MET A 24 25.65 -37.33 10.82
CA MET A 24 24.56 -36.90 9.92
C MET A 24 23.90 -35.59 10.37
N LEU A 25 23.74 -35.39 11.69
CA LEU A 25 23.07 -34.20 12.23
C LEU A 25 23.97 -32.98 12.35
N LYS A 26 25.29 -33.12 12.30
CA LYS A 26 26.32 -32.13 12.60
C LYS A 26 26.12 -30.76 11.88
N ASN A 27 25.71 -30.82 10.62
CA ASN A 27 25.49 -29.63 9.81
C ASN A 27 24.00 -29.25 9.66
N THR A 28 23.16 -29.68 10.61
CA THR A 28 21.72 -29.39 10.61
C THR A 28 21.29 -28.60 11.84
N SER A 29 20.06 -28.13 11.86
CA SER A 29 19.46 -27.50 13.04
C SER A 29 19.30 -28.47 14.22
N LEU A 30 19.52 -29.77 14.02
CA LEU A 30 19.44 -30.83 15.01
C LEU A 30 20.81 -31.27 15.54
N ALA A 31 21.89 -30.56 15.21
CA ALA A 31 23.25 -30.89 15.63
C ALA A 31 23.42 -31.12 17.16
N ASN A 32 22.65 -30.40 17.97
CA ASN A 32 22.64 -30.48 19.42
C ASN A 32 21.43 -31.24 19.98
N ALA A 33 20.70 -31.97 19.13
CA ALA A 33 19.51 -32.69 19.58
C ALA A 33 19.90 -33.88 20.44
N GLN A 34 19.21 -34.09 21.59
CA GLN A 34 19.38 -35.27 22.41
C GLN A 34 19.06 -36.54 21.61
N ILE A 35 19.91 -37.53 21.67
CA ILE A 35 19.72 -38.85 21.06
C ILE A 35 19.32 -39.84 22.14
N LEU A 36 18.20 -40.53 21.95
CA LEU A 36 17.69 -41.57 22.86
C LEU A 36 17.51 -42.88 22.10
N ALA A 37 17.94 -43.99 22.67
CA ALA A 37 17.73 -45.33 22.13
C ALA A 37 16.63 -46.03 22.89
N VAL A 38 15.60 -46.55 22.17
CA VAL A 38 14.43 -47.18 22.79
C VAL A 38 14.09 -48.52 22.14
N SER A 39 13.45 -49.41 22.93
CA SER A 39 12.72 -50.56 22.42
C SER A 39 11.25 -50.48 22.82
N ALA A 40 10.38 -50.38 21.83
CA ALA A 40 8.94 -50.42 22.09
C ALA A 40 8.45 -51.82 22.53
N GLU A 41 9.14 -52.88 22.07
CA GLU A 41 8.77 -54.25 22.40
C GLU A 41 9.12 -54.61 23.83
N LYS A 42 10.31 -54.21 24.30
CA LYS A 42 10.78 -54.46 25.68
C LYS A 42 10.43 -53.36 26.66
N GLY A 43 9.99 -52.20 26.19
CA GLY A 43 9.72 -51.05 27.03
C GLY A 43 10.96 -50.26 27.44
N ASP A 44 12.14 -50.67 27.03
CA ASP A 44 13.40 -50.05 27.44
C ASP A 44 13.56 -48.63 26.83
N GLY A 45 13.89 -47.65 27.67
CA GLY A 45 14.11 -46.26 27.25
C GLY A 45 12.81 -45.48 27.00
N ILE A 46 11.61 -46.07 27.20
CA ILE A 46 10.32 -45.42 26.97
C ILE A 46 10.02 -44.34 28.02
N ASP A 47 10.39 -44.58 29.28
CA ASP A 47 10.13 -43.60 30.35
C ASP A 47 11.10 -42.40 30.24
N GLU A 48 12.35 -42.62 29.84
CA GLU A 48 13.31 -41.58 29.52
C GLU A 48 12.82 -40.73 28.32
N LEU A 49 12.25 -41.41 27.31
CA LEU A 49 11.65 -40.71 26.16
C LEU A 49 10.47 -39.85 26.58
N LYS A 50 9.56 -40.34 27.43
CA LYS A 50 8.44 -39.55 27.94
C LYS A 50 8.92 -38.31 28.68
N THR A 51 9.90 -38.50 29.59
CA THR A 51 10.50 -37.39 30.36
C THR A 51 11.12 -36.37 29.45
N ALA A 52 11.88 -36.79 28.43
CA ALA A 52 12.49 -35.87 27.47
C ALA A 52 11.46 -35.13 26.61
N LEU A 53 10.33 -35.75 26.26
CA LEU A 53 9.22 -35.10 25.56
C LEU A 53 8.51 -34.09 26.45
N ASP A 54 8.23 -34.41 27.70
CA ASP A 54 7.60 -33.48 28.65
C ASP A 54 8.49 -32.26 28.91
N ASP A 55 9.80 -32.46 29.07
CA ASP A 55 10.78 -31.39 29.19
C ASP A 55 10.83 -30.49 27.92
N LEU A 56 10.78 -31.09 26.73
CA LEU A 56 10.79 -30.35 25.48
C LEU A 56 9.52 -29.50 25.35
N ILE A 57 8.36 -30.12 25.58
CA ILE A 57 7.06 -29.43 25.46
C ILE A 57 6.97 -28.27 26.45
N SER A 58 7.46 -28.46 27.69
CA SER A 58 7.41 -27.42 28.73
C SER A 58 8.26 -26.16 28.39
N ARG A 59 9.27 -26.30 27.53
CA ARG A 59 10.18 -25.22 27.12
C ARG A 59 9.74 -24.51 25.81
N LEU A 60 8.84 -25.12 25.04
CA LEU A 60 8.38 -24.54 23.79
C LEU A 60 7.39 -23.39 24.06
N PRO A 61 7.57 -22.25 23.42
CA PRO A 61 6.55 -21.17 23.46
C PRO A 61 5.25 -21.66 22.80
N GLU A 62 4.14 -21.15 23.29
CA GLU A 62 2.86 -21.36 22.59
C GLU A 62 2.95 -20.82 21.15
N PRO A 63 2.37 -21.55 20.18
CA PRO A 63 2.32 -21.06 18.80
C PRO A 63 1.61 -19.69 18.74
N PRO A 64 2.23 -18.67 18.11
CA PRO A 64 1.67 -17.34 18.09
C PRO A 64 0.32 -17.30 17.33
N ASP A 65 -0.68 -16.66 17.92
CA ASP A 65 -1.92 -16.31 17.23
C ASP A 65 -1.75 -14.93 16.56
N THR A 66 -1.44 -14.92 15.27
CA THR A 66 -1.26 -13.71 14.46
C THR A 66 -2.58 -13.16 13.94
N GLY A 67 -3.73 -13.70 14.35
CA GLY A 67 -5.05 -13.31 13.89
C GLY A 67 -5.41 -13.80 12.48
N SER A 68 -4.46 -14.38 11.76
CA SER A 68 -4.64 -14.83 10.37
C SER A 68 -4.53 -16.36 10.27
N PRO A 69 -5.65 -17.10 10.31
CA PRO A 69 -5.66 -18.54 10.27
C PRO A 69 -5.08 -19.08 8.96
N ARG A 70 -4.23 -20.08 9.05
CA ARG A 70 -3.61 -20.79 7.94
C ARG A 70 -3.71 -22.29 8.17
N LEU A 71 -4.47 -22.95 7.32
CA LEU A 71 -4.62 -24.40 7.35
C LEU A 71 -4.19 -24.98 6.00
N PRO A 72 -2.91 -25.38 5.84
CA PRO A 72 -2.49 -26.15 4.67
C PRO A 72 -3.24 -27.48 4.63
N VAL A 73 -3.98 -27.73 3.55
CA VAL A 73 -4.79 -28.95 3.40
C VAL A 73 -3.88 -30.14 3.09
N ASP A 74 -3.88 -31.15 3.95
CA ASP A 74 -3.15 -32.41 3.74
C ASP A 74 -4.06 -33.51 3.16
N ARG A 75 -5.36 -33.48 3.46
CA ARG A 75 -6.36 -34.39 2.91
C ARG A 75 -7.68 -33.67 2.68
N SER A 76 -8.38 -34.04 1.62
CA SER A 76 -9.74 -33.64 1.31
C SER A 76 -10.55 -34.89 0.99
N PHE A 77 -11.73 -35.02 1.59
CA PHE A 77 -12.64 -36.15 1.37
C PHE A 77 -14.09 -35.73 1.64
N SER A 78 -15.03 -36.53 1.13
CA SER A 78 -16.43 -36.35 1.43
C SER A 78 -16.92 -37.34 2.47
N ILE A 79 -17.78 -36.90 3.38
CA ILE A 79 -18.53 -37.76 4.29
C ILE A 79 -20.00 -37.67 3.92
N THR A 80 -20.65 -38.81 3.71
CA THR A 80 -22.06 -38.86 3.35
C THR A 80 -22.91 -38.07 4.35
N GLY A 81 -23.66 -37.08 3.88
CA GLY A 81 -24.51 -36.19 4.70
C GLY A 81 -23.76 -35.00 5.33
N PHE A 82 -22.45 -34.91 5.24
CA PHE A 82 -21.65 -33.82 5.84
C PHE A 82 -20.95 -32.92 4.82
N GLY A 83 -20.82 -33.33 3.56
CA GLY A 83 -20.16 -32.55 2.50
C GLY A 83 -18.63 -32.65 2.53
N ALA A 84 -17.94 -31.57 2.15
CA ALA A 84 -16.48 -31.51 2.09
C ALA A 84 -15.87 -31.44 3.48
N VAL A 85 -14.94 -32.37 3.76
CA VAL A 85 -14.13 -32.37 4.99
C VAL A 85 -12.67 -32.31 4.60
N VAL A 86 -11.93 -31.39 5.19
CA VAL A 86 -10.48 -31.24 4.99
C VAL A 86 -9.74 -31.38 6.31
N THR A 87 -8.51 -31.85 6.24
CA THR A 87 -7.62 -31.94 7.42
C THR A 87 -6.33 -31.18 7.18
N GLY A 88 -5.75 -30.70 8.26
CA GLY A 88 -4.46 -30.01 8.26
C GLY A 88 -4.04 -29.60 9.65
N THR A 89 -2.85 -29.01 9.79
CA THR A 89 -2.39 -28.40 11.03
C THR A 89 -2.57 -26.88 10.92
N LEU A 90 -3.37 -26.33 11.83
CA LEU A 90 -3.66 -24.90 11.88
C LEU A 90 -2.44 -24.12 12.36
N THR A 91 -2.11 -23.06 11.68
CA THR A 91 -1.05 -22.12 12.04
C THR A 91 -1.57 -20.67 11.94
N GLY A 92 -0.89 -19.74 12.59
CA GLY A 92 -1.06 -18.30 12.42
C GLY A 92 -2.27 -17.68 13.10
N GLY A 93 -3.43 -18.29 13.04
CA GLY A 93 -4.66 -17.71 13.60
C GLY A 93 -5.66 -18.77 14.03
N THR A 94 -6.73 -18.33 14.66
CA THR A 94 -7.79 -19.16 15.19
C THR A 94 -8.91 -19.39 14.18
N LEU A 95 -9.40 -20.63 14.04
CA LEU A 95 -10.62 -20.97 13.33
C LEU A 95 -11.81 -21.09 14.30
N LYS A 96 -12.99 -20.64 13.88
CA LYS A 96 -14.24 -20.74 14.63
C LYS A 96 -15.33 -21.40 13.76
N ALA A 97 -16.15 -22.25 14.39
CA ALA A 97 -17.34 -22.79 13.74
C ALA A 97 -18.28 -21.64 13.30
N GLY A 98 -18.88 -21.75 12.12
CA GLY A 98 -19.71 -20.71 11.50
C GLY A 98 -18.92 -19.60 10.81
N GLY A 99 -17.59 -19.55 10.92
CA GLY A 99 -16.73 -18.55 10.26
C GLY A 99 -16.67 -18.74 8.75
N GLU A 100 -16.45 -17.66 8.04
CA GLU A 100 -16.16 -17.68 6.59
C GLU A 100 -14.67 -17.88 6.35
N VAL A 101 -14.33 -18.65 5.33
CA VAL A 101 -12.97 -18.92 4.88
C VAL A 101 -12.84 -18.85 3.38
N GLU A 102 -11.63 -18.66 2.92
CA GLU A 102 -11.23 -18.67 1.51
C GLU A 102 -10.23 -19.80 1.28
N ILE A 103 -10.40 -20.51 0.16
CA ILE A 103 -9.53 -21.59 -0.29
C ILE A 103 -8.60 -21.05 -1.38
N LEU A 104 -7.30 -21.02 -1.11
CA LEU A 104 -6.30 -20.53 -2.05
C LEU A 104 -5.56 -21.70 -2.73
N PRO A 105 -5.21 -21.57 -4.01
CA PRO A 105 -5.25 -20.38 -4.84
C PRO A 105 -6.54 -20.15 -5.61
N SER A 106 -7.57 -21.01 -5.49
CA SER A 106 -8.80 -20.92 -6.28
C SER A 106 -9.60 -19.64 -5.98
N GLY A 107 -9.52 -19.10 -4.76
CA GLY A 107 -10.33 -17.98 -4.29
C GLY A 107 -11.76 -18.37 -3.93
N ASN A 108 -12.08 -19.66 -3.89
CA ASN A 108 -13.41 -20.14 -3.51
C ASN A 108 -13.69 -19.82 -2.04
N LYS A 109 -14.87 -19.29 -1.76
CA LYS A 109 -15.33 -19.01 -0.40
C LYS A 109 -16.18 -20.17 0.13
N ALA A 110 -15.98 -20.50 1.39
CA ALA A 110 -16.75 -21.53 2.09
C ALA A 110 -17.04 -21.07 3.52
N ARG A 111 -17.97 -21.77 4.18
CA ARG A 111 -18.27 -21.56 5.60
C ARG A 111 -17.92 -22.80 6.41
N ILE A 112 -17.27 -22.61 7.55
CA ILE A 112 -16.97 -23.68 8.49
C ILE A 112 -18.28 -24.16 9.13
N ARG A 113 -18.69 -25.40 8.85
CA ARG A 113 -19.87 -26.01 9.46
C ARG A 113 -19.55 -26.55 10.84
N SER A 114 -18.41 -27.24 10.98
CA SER A 114 -17.93 -27.78 12.26
C SER A 114 -16.41 -27.99 12.24
N LEU A 115 -15.82 -28.01 13.40
CA LEU A 115 -14.40 -28.29 13.66
C LEU A 115 -14.27 -29.52 14.54
N GLN A 116 -13.32 -30.41 14.27
CA GLN A 116 -13.06 -31.59 15.09
C GLN A 116 -11.57 -31.73 15.37
N VAL A 117 -11.24 -31.97 16.64
CA VAL A 117 -9.89 -32.26 17.12
C VAL A 117 -9.95 -33.58 17.91
N HIS A 118 -9.15 -34.58 17.53
CA HIS A 118 -9.18 -35.90 18.11
C HIS A 118 -10.60 -36.48 18.21
N GLU A 119 -11.36 -36.39 17.09
CA GLU A 119 -12.76 -36.87 16.96
C GLU A 119 -13.80 -36.15 17.86
N LYS A 120 -13.38 -35.11 18.58
CA LYS A 120 -14.27 -34.28 19.41
C LYS A 120 -14.59 -32.98 18.70
N SER A 121 -15.88 -32.62 18.70
CA SER A 121 -16.34 -31.34 18.17
C SER A 121 -15.78 -30.18 19.01
N GLN A 122 -15.39 -29.09 18.36
CA GLN A 122 -14.88 -27.86 18.94
C GLN A 122 -15.54 -26.66 18.31
N ASP A 123 -15.87 -25.65 19.10
CA ASP A 123 -16.38 -24.35 18.56
C ASP A 123 -15.26 -23.47 18.03
N LYS A 124 -14.05 -23.63 18.59
CA LYS A 124 -12.86 -22.84 18.29
C LYS A 124 -11.62 -23.72 18.33
N VAL A 125 -10.68 -23.50 17.38
CA VAL A 125 -9.40 -24.20 17.35
C VAL A 125 -8.28 -23.16 17.18
N SER A 126 -7.26 -23.27 18.04
CA SER A 126 -6.09 -22.39 18.08
C SER A 126 -4.91 -22.92 17.23
N PRO A 127 -3.93 -22.07 16.87
CA PRO A 127 -2.71 -22.49 16.17
C PRO A 127 -1.97 -23.64 16.87
N GLY A 128 -1.22 -24.42 16.08
CA GLY A 128 -0.50 -25.62 16.57
C GLY A 128 -1.34 -26.88 16.59
N THR A 129 -2.64 -26.80 16.29
CA THR A 129 -3.57 -27.93 16.42
C THR A 129 -3.85 -28.59 15.09
N ARG A 130 -3.80 -29.93 15.04
CA ARG A 130 -4.32 -30.69 13.89
C ARG A 130 -5.83 -30.74 13.97
N VAL A 131 -6.51 -30.32 12.91
CA VAL A 131 -7.97 -30.16 12.88
C VAL A 131 -8.58 -30.73 11.60
N ALA A 132 -9.76 -31.33 11.73
CA ALA A 132 -10.67 -31.61 10.62
C ALA A 132 -11.71 -30.51 10.53
N VAL A 133 -11.86 -29.91 9.35
CA VAL A 133 -12.77 -28.81 9.08
C VAL A 133 -13.82 -29.28 8.10
N ASN A 134 -15.08 -29.26 8.50
CA ASN A 134 -16.22 -29.49 7.62
C ASN A 134 -16.61 -28.17 6.99
N LEU A 135 -16.60 -28.13 5.66
CA LEU A 135 -16.91 -26.94 4.84
C LEU A 135 -18.28 -27.08 4.20
N SER A 136 -19.04 -25.99 4.21
CA SER A 136 -20.30 -25.85 3.48
C SER A 136 -20.13 -24.83 2.34
N GLY A 137 -20.90 -25.03 1.25
CA GLY A 137 -20.85 -24.15 0.09
C GLY A 137 -19.77 -24.51 -0.93
N ILE A 138 -19.05 -25.64 -0.72
CA ILE A 138 -18.00 -26.11 -1.65
C ILE A 138 -18.04 -27.64 -1.73
N ASP A 139 -17.67 -28.20 -2.88
CA ASP A 139 -17.49 -29.64 -3.03
C ASP A 139 -16.05 -30.06 -2.67
N HIS A 140 -15.88 -31.30 -2.18
CA HIS A 140 -14.56 -31.83 -1.82
C HIS A 140 -13.58 -31.92 -3.01
N VAL A 141 -14.09 -32.04 -4.25
CA VAL A 141 -13.27 -32.07 -5.48
C VAL A 141 -12.63 -30.73 -5.81
N ASP A 142 -13.21 -29.63 -5.27
CA ASP A 142 -12.72 -28.27 -5.46
C ASP A 142 -11.68 -27.86 -4.42
N VAL A 143 -11.42 -28.72 -3.43
CA VAL A 143 -10.38 -28.51 -2.41
C VAL A 143 -9.39 -29.67 -2.45
N ARG A 144 -8.14 -29.38 -2.74
CA ARG A 144 -7.09 -30.38 -2.95
C ARG A 144 -6.00 -30.30 -1.91
N ARG A 145 -5.27 -31.40 -1.75
CA ARG A 145 -4.01 -31.36 -0.99
C ARG A 145 -3.10 -30.27 -1.58
N GLY A 146 -2.52 -29.47 -0.69
CA GLY A 146 -1.68 -28.34 -1.08
C GLY A 146 -2.44 -27.01 -1.20
N ASP A 147 -3.77 -27.01 -1.10
CA ASP A 147 -4.52 -25.76 -0.96
C ASP A 147 -4.38 -25.21 0.45
N LEU A 148 -4.60 -23.92 0.61
CA LEU A 148 -4.55 -23.22 1.88
C LEU A 148 -5.92 -22.67 2.22
N ILE A 149 -6.43 -23.02 3.41
CA ILE A 149 -7.65 -22.37 3.94
C ILE A 149 -7.21 -21.23 4.86
N THR A 150 -7.80 -20.05 4.64
CA THR A 150 -7.45 -18.82 5.36
C THR A 150 -8.65 -17.89 5.51
N ALA A 151 -8.44 -16.74 6.18
CA ALA A 151 -9.45 -15.67 6.22
C ALA A 151 -9.68 -15.07 4.82
N PRO A 152 -10.91 -14.67 4.48
CA PRO A 152 -11.22 -14.08 3.18
C PRO A 152 -10.38 -12.83 2.90
N ASN A 153 -9.85 -12.72 1.67
CA ASN A 153 -9.05 -11.59 1.18
C ASN A 153 -7.76 -11.30 1.98
N TRP A 154 -7.27 -12.26 2.76
CA TRP A 154 -6.04 -12.05 3.56
C TRP A 154 -4.76 -12.19 2.75
N LEU A 155 -4.68 -13.11 1.78
CA LEU A 155 -3.47 -13.43 1.04
C LEU A 155 -3.74 -13.47 -0.47
N ASN A 156 -2.86 -12.82 -1.24
CA ASN A 156 -2.89 -12.87 -2.70
C ASN A 156 -1.89 -13.91 -3.23
N PRO A 157 -2.35 -15.03 -3.82
CA PRO A 157 -1.46 -16.02 -4.40
C PRO A 157 -0.63 -15.45 -5.56
N SER A 158 0.64 -15.84 -5.64
CA SER A 158 1.61 -15.36 -6.64
C SER A 158 2.18 -16.50 -7.49
N THR A 159 2.67 -16.17 -8.68
CA THR A 159 3.43 -17.09 -9.56
C THR A 159 4.94 -16.94 -9.39
N ALA A 160 5.40 -16.01 -8.54
CA ALA A 160 6.83 -15.82 -8.30
C ALA A 160 7.08 -15.25 -6.92
N PHE A 161 8.13 -15.70 -6.26
CA PHE A 161 8.60 -15.16 -4.98
C PHE A 161 10.12 -15.16 -4.94
N ASP A 162 10.69 -14.19 -4.20
CA ASP A 162 12.13 -14.12 -3.94
C ASP A 162 12.45 -14.82 -2.62
N ALA A 163 13.59 -15.49 -2.55
CA ALA A 163 13.97 -16.35 -1.43
C ALA A 163 15.49 -16.42 -1.26
N ILE A 164 15.92 -16.79 -0.07
CA ILE A 164 17.24 -17.35 0.17
C ILE A 164 17.15 -18.87 0.13
N ILE A 165 18.11 -19.51 -0.54
CA ILE A 165 18.24 -20.98 -0.56
C ILE A 165 19.59 -21.40 0.00
N GLN A 166 19.60 -22.49 0.77
CA GLN A 166 20.78 -23.25 1.16
C GLN A 166 20.80 -24.52 0.29
N VAL A 167 21.81 -24.69 -0.55
CA VAL A 167 22.04 -25.93 -1.31
C VAL A 167 22.69 -26.93 -0.39
N LEU A 168 22.16 -28.16 -0.37
CA LEU A 168 22.72 -29.21 0.48
C LEU A 168 24.16 -29.54 0.08
N GLU A 169 25.02 -29.88 1.04
CA GLU A 169 26.39 -30.30 0.80
C GLU A 169 26.45 -31.58 -0.05
N GLN A 170 25.47 -32.48 0.17
CA GLN A 170 25.33 -33.75 -0.57
C GLN A 170 24.63 -33.58 -1.94
N ALA A 171 24.29 -32.35 -2.35
CA ALA A 171 23.70 -32.15 -3.65
C ALA A 171 24.68 -32.58 -4.75
N PRO A 172 24.24 -33.38 -5.75
CA PRO A 172 25.16 -34.02 -6.73
C PRO A 172 25.81 -33.00 -7.66
N ARG A 173 25.30 -31.79 -7.74
CA ARG A 173 25.78 -30.73 -8.64
C ARG A 173 25.33 -29.35 -8.17
N PRO A 174 26.05 -28.30 -8.59
CA PRO A 174 25.63 -26.93 -8.32
C PRO A 174 24.26 -26.63 -8.90
N LEU A 175 23.47 -25.82 -8.17
CA LEU A 175 22.20 -25.30 -8.63
C LEU A 175 22.43 -24.23 -9.70
N ARG A 176 21.88 -24.39 -10.90
CA ARG A 176 22.09 -23.50 -12.03
C ARG A 176 20.89 -22.57 -12.28
N HIS A 177 21.16 -21.47 -12.98
CA HIS A 177 20.10 -20.56 -13.43
C HIS A 177 19.13 -21.24 -14.39
N ASN A 178 17.82 -21.01 -14.21
CA ASN A 178 16.71 -21.65 -14.92
C ASN A 178 16.59 -23.17 -14.69
N HIS A 179 17.12 -23.67 -13.56
CA HIS A 179 16.95 -25.06 -13.18
C HIS A 179 15.48 -25.37 -12.91
N LYS A 180 14.96 -26.43 -13.52
CA LYS A 180 13.60 -26.93 -13.28
C LYS A 180 13.63 -27.89 -12.08
N VAL A 181 12.75 -27.66 -11.12
CA VAL A 181 12.68 -28.39 -9.87
C VAL A 181 11.23 -28.68 -9.50
N ILE A 182 11.04 -29.58 -8.53
CA ILE A 182 9.79 -29.71 -7.79
C ILE A 182 9.94 -28.90 -6.50
N LEU A 183 9.06 -27.95 -6.30
CA LEU A 183 8.97 -27.12 -5.10
C LEU A 183 7.98 -27.73 -4.11
N PHE A 184 8.39 -27.84 -2.86
CA PHE A 184 7.56 -28.24 -1.72
C PHE A 184 7.45 -27.06 -0.75
N THR A 185 6.22 -26.64 -0.42
CA THR A 185 5.95 -25.64 0.61
C THR A 185 4.62 -25.94 1.28
N GLY A 186 4.59 -25.93 2.62
CA GLY A 186 3.45 -26.45 3.37
C GLY A 186 3.13 -27.89 2.97
N THR A 187 1.93 -28.13 2.46
CA THR A 187 1.49 -29.44 1.93
C THR A 187 1.49 -29.51 0.40
N ARG A 188 1.89 -28.41 -0.25
CA ARG A 188 1.88 -28.28 -1.71
C ARG A 188 3.16 -28.80 -2.35
N GLU A 189 2.97 -29.50 -3.47
CA GLU A 189 4.01 -29.92 -4.39
C GLU A 189 3.68 -29.30 -5.77
N THR A 190 4.66 -28.62 -6.40
CA THR A 190 4.44 -27.97 -7.69
C THR A 190 5.74 -27.86 -8.50
N PRO A 191 5.67 -28.02 -9.84
CA PRO A 191 6.80 -27.71 -10.71
C PRO A 191 7.18 -26.24 -10.61
N ALA A 192 8.49 -25.97 -10.53
CA ALA A 192 9.01 -24.61 -10.46
C ALA A 192 10.31 -24.45 -11.25
N THR A 193 10.67 -23.20 -11.52
CA THR A 193 11.95 -22.82 -12.13
C THR A 193 12.69 -21.89 -11.20
N ILE A 194 13.95 -22.21 -10.90
CA ILE A 194 14.82 -21.39 -10.07
C ILE A 194 15.59 -20.40 -10.95
N ARG A 195 15.47 -19.13 -10.66
CA ARG A 195 16.25 -18.06 -11.26
C ARG A 195 17.24 -17.53 -10.22
N ILE A 196 18.52 -17.73 -10.47
CA ILE A 196 19.58 -17.19 -9.59
C ILE A 196 19.66 -15.68 -9.80
N LEU A 197 19.63 -14.90 -8.71
CA LEU A 197 19.67 -13.46 -8.73
C LEU A 197 21.11 -12.90 -8.65
N GLU A 198 22.03 -13.67 -8.03
CA GLU A 198 23.45 -13.31 -7.91
C GLU A 198 24.32 -14.46 -8.40
N GLY A 199 25.29 -14.17 -9.28
CA GLY A 199 26.15 -15.18 -9.88
C GLY A 199 25.46 -16.04 -10.95
N ASN A 200 26.09 -17.16 -11.33
CA ASN A 200 25.62 -18.07 -12.37
C ASN A 200 25.13 -19.42 -11.82
N HIS A 201 25.63 -19.83 -10.67
CA HIS A 201 25.29 -21.07 -9.97
C HIS A 201 25.44 -20.85 -8.45
N ILE A 202 24.91 -21.76 -7.68
CA ILE A 202 25.09 -21.86 -6.23
C ILE A 202 25.68 -23.23 -5.97
N ASP A 203 26.88 -23.27 -5.36
CA ASP A 203 27.58 -24.50 -5.10
C ASP A 203 26.96 -25.30 -3.93
N PRO A 204 27.14 -26.64 -3.91
CA PRO A 204 26.78 -27.44 -2.76
C PRO A 204 27.40 -26.89 -1.45
N GLY A 205 26.64 -26.91 -0.37
CA GLY A 205 27.04 -26.35 0.92
C GLY A 205 26.92 -24.82 1.05
N THR A 206 26.56 -24.09 -0.01
CA THR A 206 26.47 -22.62 0.01
C THR A 206 25.04 -22.11 -0.10
N SER A 207 24.85 -20.86 0.30
CA SER A 207 23.57 -20.15 0.17
C SER A 207 23.58 -19.17 -0.97
N GLY A 208 22.41 -18.84 -1.50
CA GLY A 208 22.28 -17.83 -2.55
C GLY A 208 20.88 -17.24 -2.67
N TRP A 209 20.81 -16.11 -3.37
CA TRP A 209 19.55 -15.39 -3.64
C TRP A 209 18.91 -15.90 -4.91
N ILE A 210 17.66 -16.29 -4.80
CA ILE A 210 16.90 -16.86 -5.92
C ILE A 210 15.52 -16.20 -6.03
N GLN A 211 14.99 -16.26 -7.26
CA GLN A 211 13.57 -16.11 -7.52
C GLN A 211 13.02 -17.45 -7.96
N ILE A 212 12.01 -17.95 -7.27
CA ILE A 212 11.29 -19.16 -7.67
C ILE A 212 10.07 -18.74 -8.47
N LYS A 213 9.91 -19.34 -9.66
CA LYS A 213 8.77 -19.13 -10.53
C LYS A 213 8.00 -20.42 -10.72
N THR A 214 6.69 -20.37 -10.47
CA THR A 214 5.74 -21.47 -10.70
C THR A 214 4.87 -21.19 -11.92
N GLN A 215 4.23 -22.22 -12.45
CA GLN A 215 3.26 -22.08 -13.53
C GLN A 215 1.93 -21.55 -12.99
N ASP A 216 1.45 -22.15 -11.90
CA ASP A 216 0.22 -21.76 -11.23
C ASP A 216 0.52 -20.81 -10.05
N LYS A 217 -0.47 -20.02 -9.69
CA LYS A 217 -0.40 -19.21 -8.47
C LYS A 217 -0.34 -20.12 -7.24
N ILE A 218 0.51 -19.76 -6.29
CA ILE A 218 0.64 -20.45 -5.01
C ILE A 218 0.51 -19.45 -3.85
N PRO A 219 -0.15 -19.85 -2.74
CA PRO A 219 -0.23 -19.03 -1.55
C PRO A 219 1.04 -19.23 -0.70
N VAL A 220 1.94 -18.27 -0.72
CA VAL A 220 3.15 -18.26 0.11
C VAL A 220 3.22 -16.96 0.90
N ILE A 221 3.81 -17.01 2.08
CA ILE A 221 4.07 -15.83 2.91
C ILE A 221 5.56 -15.68 3.20
N ARG A 222 5.96 -14.50 3.62
CA ARG A 222 7.31 -14.28 4.12
C ARG A 222 7.62 -15.20 5.31
N GLY A 223 8.86 -15.67 5.37
CA GLY A 223 9.31 -16.55 6.43
C GLY A 223 8.91 -18.01 6.25
N GLU A 224 8.08 -18.33 5.25
CA GLU A 224 7.69 -19.71 4.98
C GLU A 224 8.87 -20.52 4.44
N TYR A 225 9.05 -21.73 4.96
CA TYR A 225 10.09 -22.64 4.51
C TYR A 225 9.64 -23.41 3.26
N PHE A 226 10.61 -23.69 2.41
CA PHE A 226 10.41 -24.52 1.23
C PHE A 226 11.59 -25.49 1.03
N VAL A 227 11.32 -26.56 0.28
CA VAL A 227 12.32 -27.52 -0.17
C VAL A 227 12.23 -27.63 -1.70
N VAL A 228 13.37 -27.80 -2.36
CA VAL A 228 13.46 -28.06 -3.78
C VAL A 228 14.14 -29.38 -4.07
N ARG A 229 13.56 -30.14 -4.99
CA ARG A 229 14.07 -31.43 -5.42
C ARG A 229 14.18 -31.47 -6.96
N ASP A 230 15.10 -32.26 -7.45
CA ASP A 230 14.97 -32.83 -8.78
C ASP A 230 14.23 -34.18 -8.73
N THR A 231 14.28 -34.99 -9.80
CA THR A 231 13.59 -36.28 -9.86
C THR A 231 14.09 -37.28 -8.81
N GLU A 232 15.35 -37.18 -8.41
CA GLU A 232 16.04 -38.20 -7.61
C GLU A 232 16.49 -37.66 -6.25
N ASN A 233 16.91 -36.38 -6.21
CA ASN A 233 17.62 -35.81 -5.06
C ASN A 233 16.91 -34.59 -4.49
N THR A 234 17.03 -34.42 -3.19
CA THR A 234 16.78 -33.13 -2.54
C THR A 234 18.00 -32.22 -2.80
N LEU A 235 17.77 -31.07 -3.43
CA LEU A 235 18.84 -30.15 -3.81
C LEU A 235 19.13 -29.14 -2.72
N GLY A 236 18.11 -28.73 -1.99
CA GLY A 236 18.23 -27.71 -0.96
C GLY A 236 16.89 -27.25 -0.44
N GLY A 237 16.91 -26.25 0.39
CA GLY A 237 15.72 -25.60 0.94
C GLY A 237 16.06 -24.19 1.42
N GLY A 238 15.05 -23.46 1.80
CA GLY A 238 15.25 -22.08 2.21
C GLY A 238 14.00 -21.41 2.74
N GLN A 239 14.01 -20.09 2.71
CA GLN A 239 12.96 -19.27 3.28
C GLN A 239 12.50 -18.21 2.29
N VAL A 240 11.20 -18.00 2.19
CA VAL A 240 10.57 -16.95 1.38
C VAL A 240 10.87 -15.59 1.98
N LEU A 241 11.36 -14.65 1.17
CA LEU A 241 11.66 -13.27 1.55
C LEU A 241 10.59 -12.30 1.03
N GLU A 242 10.25 -12.38 -0.25
CA GLU A 242 9.21 -11.56 -0.89
C GLU A 242 8.18 -12.46 -1.58
N PRO A 243 6.96 -12.59 -1.04
CA PRO A 243 5.93 -13.50 -1.57
C PRO A 243 5.43 -13.13 -2.97
N ASN A 244 5.41 -11.84 -3.32
CA ASN A 244 4.91 -11.31 -4.59
C ASN A 244 6.05 -10.63 -5.35
N ALA A 245 6.96 -11.40 -5.93
CA ALA A 245 8.13 -10.85 -6.57
C ALA A 245 7.88 -10.49 -8.03
N SER A 246 8.15 -9.23 -8.38
CA SER A 246 8.28 -8.80 -9.77
C SER A 246 9.55 -9.36 -10.41
N ARG A 247 9.62 -9.36 -11.75
CA ARG A 247 10.83 -9.80 -12.46
C ARG A 247 12.01 -8.89 -12.12
N LYS A 248 13.08 -9.45 -11.55
CA LYS A 248 14.31 -8.75 -11.18
C LYS A 248 15.40 -8.92 -12.26
N ARG A 249 16.34 -7.97 -12.33
CA ARG A 249 17.58 -8.13 -13.09
C ARG A 249 18.55 -9.00 -12.29
N ARG A 250 19.31 -9.83 -12.99
CA ARG A 250 20.39 -10.61 -12.36
C ARG A 250 21.56 -9.68 -12.04
N ASN A 251 22.28 -10.00 -10.96
CA ASN A 251 23.45 -9.27 -10.49
C ASN A 251 23.18 -7.76 -10.29
N ASP A 252 21.95 -7.40 -9.97
CA ASP A 252 21.62 -6.02 -9.62
C ASP A 252 21.96 -5.76 -8.13
N PRO A 253 22.95 -4.90 -7.84
CA PRO A 253 23.41 -4.67 -6.47
C PRO A 253 22.29 -4.15 -5.55
N THR A 254 21.37 -3.35 -6.10
CA THR A 254 20.25 -2.78 -5.34
C THR A 254 19.31 -3.89 -4.88
N THR A 255 18.95 -4.81 -5.78
CA THR A 255 18.11 -5.98 -5.46
C THR A 255 18.77 -6.87 -4.41
N ILE A 256 20.08 -7.15 -4.55
CA ILE A 256 20.80 -8.03 -3.63
C ILE A 256 20.92 -7.40 -2.24
N SER A 257 21.33 -6.11 -2.16
CA SER A 257 21.39 -5.38 -0.90
C SER A 257 20.03 -5.34 -0.17
N ARG A 258 18.93 -5.17 -0.94
CA ARG A 258 17.59 -5.22 -0.39
C ARG A 258 17.25 -6.61 0.18
N LEU A 259 17.53 -7.69 -0.55
CA LEU A 259 17.26 -9.05 -0.08
C LEU A 259 18.12 -9.40 1.14
N GLN A 260 19.38 -8.93 1.20
CA GLN A 260 20.24 -9.06 2.37
C GLN A 260 19.64 -8.37 3.59
N THR A 261 19.17 -7.12 3.43
CA THR A 261 18.49 -6.38 4.50
C THR A 261 17.22 -7.10 4.98
N ILE A 262 16.43 -7.63 4.04
CA ILE A 262 15.23 -8.40 4.39
C ILE A 262 15.56 -9.69 5.16
N ALA A 263 16.63 -10.37 4.76
CA ALA A 263 17.03 -11.65 5.39
C ALA A 263 17.68 -11.47 6.76
N SER A 264 18.41 -10.38 6.97
CA SER A 264 19.11 -10.05 8.22
C SER A 264 18.41 -8.99 9.06
N GLY A 265 17.44 -8.29 8.47
CA GLY A 265 16.80 -7.12 9.06
C GLY A 265 15.79 -7.48 10.15
N SER A 266 15.64 -6.52 11.05
CA SER A 266 14.57 -6.55 12.03
C SER A 266 13.18 -6.42 11.38
N ASN A 267 12.15 -6.65 12.15
CA ASN A 267 10.76 -6.45 11.68
C ASN A 267 10.53 -5.02 11.16
N GLU A 268 11.20 -4.05 11.77
CA GLU A 268 11.17 -2.63 11.39
C GLU A 268 11.81 -2.38 10.01
N ASP A 269 12.96 -2.99 9.72
CA ASP A 269 13.65 -2.81 8.43
C ASP A 269 12.82 -3.38 7.27
N ILE A 270 12.10 -4.45 7.51
CA ILE A 270 11.16 -5.03 6.54
C ILE A 270 10.05 -4.03 6.19
N LYS A 271 9.41 -3.42 7.20
CA LYS A 271 8.34 -2.44 7.02
C LYS A 271 8.88 -1.15 6.41
N PHE A 272 10.07 -0.73 6.80
CA PHE A 272 10.76 0.42 6.22
C PHE A 272 11.02 0.25 4.71
N ASN A 273 11.52 -0.91 4.29
CA ASN A 273 11.74 -1.19 2.86
C ASN A 273 10.43 -1.27 2.07
N ALA A 274 9.39 -1.89 2.64
CA ALA A 274 8.08 -1.90 2.01
C ALA A 274 7.52 -0.48 1.84
N LEU A 275 7.68 0.37 2.85
CA LEU A 275 7.27 1.77 2.79
C LEU A 275 7.98 2.52 1.67
N MET A 276 9.29 2.35 1.49
CA MET A 276 10.05 2.99 0.41
C MET A 276 9.49 2.72 -0.99
N ASP A 277 8.85 1.56 -1.20
CA ASP A 277 8.32 1.17 -2.50
C ASP A 277 6.94 1.77 -2.81
N ILE A 278 6.14 2.02 -1.77
CA ILE A 278 4.72 2.40 -1.92
C ILE A 278 4.38 3.77 -1.31
N GLU A 279 5.37 4.49 -0.80
CA GLU A 279 5.16 5.79 -0.14
C GLU A 279 4.55 6.86 -1.08
N PRO A 280 3.59 7.64 -0.59
CA PRO A 280 3.02 7.66 0.76
C PRO A 280 1.99 6.54 0.98
N ALA A 281 2.09 5.81 2.09
CA ALA A 281 1.24 4.65 2.39
C ALA A 281 0.58 4.72 3.76
N THR A 282 -0.55 4.03 3.89
CA THR A 282 -1.28 3.82 5.14
C THR A 282 -0.86 2.51 5.82
N ILE A 283 -1.24 2.29 7.11
CA ILE A 283 -0.99 1.02 7.81
C ILE A 283 -1.65 -0.17 7.07
N PRO A 284 -2.92 -0.11 6.61
CA PRO A 284 -3.51 -1.21 5.84
C PRO A 284 -2.72 -1.56 4.58
N GLU A 285 -2.29 -0.58 3.79
CA GLU A 285 -1.49 -0.82 2.58
C GLU A 285 -0.13 -1.47 2.90
N LEU A 286 0.51 -1.06 4.00
CA LEU A 286 1.73 -1.68 4.49
C LEU A 286 1.51 -3.10 5.01
N THR A 287 0.37 -3.36 5.65
CA THR A 287 -0.06 -4.69 6.10
C THR A 287 -0.18 -5.63 4.91
N ASP A 288 -0.87 -5.18 3.85
CA ASP A 288 -1.03 -5.95 2.61
C ASP A 288 0.31 -6.17 1.89
N ALA A 289 1.15 -5.13 1.82
CA ALA A 289 2.44 -5.22 1.15
C ALA A 289 3.45 -6.13 1.88
N THR A 290 3.37 -6.21 3.20
CA THR A 290 4.32 -7.00 4.01
C THR A 290 3.81 -8.37 4.40
N GLY A 291 2.50 -8.63 4.28
CA GLY A 291 1.85 -9.84 4.80
C GLY A 291 1.94 -9.97 6.33
N SER A 292 2.14 -8.85 7.03
CA SER A 292 2.23 -8.78 8.49
C SER A 292 0.86 -8.50 9.10
N THR A 293 0.73 -8.64 10.41
CA THR A 293 -0.47 -8.21 11.12
C THR A 293 -0.50 -6.69 11.26
N TYR A 294 -1.71 -6.12 11.44
CA TYR A 294 -1.88 -4.69 11.69
C TYR A 294 -1.03 -4.21 12.88
N GLN A 295 -1.03 -4.98 13.99
CA GLN A 295 -0.29 -4.62 15.19
C GLN A 295 1.23 -4.63 14.97
N GLU A 296 1.76 -5.62 14.25
CA GLU A 296 3.20 -5.65 13.91
C GLU A 296 3.63 -4.48 13.04
N VAL A 297 2.76 -4.02 12.13
CA VAL A 297 3.03 -2.83 11.31
C VAL A 297 2.96 -1.57 12.16
N GLU A 298 1.94 -1.44 13.02
CA GLU A 298 1.77 -0.30 13.91
C GLU A 298 2.97 -0.12 14.87
N ASP A 299 3.41 -1.21 15.52
CA ASP A 299 4.56 -1.22 16.43
C ASP A 299 5.87 -0.85 15.71
N ALA A 300 6.08 -1.42 14.52
CA ALA A 300 7.25 -1.10 13.70
C ALA A 300 7.25 0.37 13.23
N ILE A 301 6.10 0.89 12.81
CA ILE A 301 5.91 2.29 12.42
C ILE A 301 6.19 3.22 13.60
N ALA A 302 5.67 2.93 14.80
CA ALA A 302 5.93 3.73 15.99
C ALA A 302 7.43 3.77 16.34
N THR A 303 8.11 2.63 16.23
CA THR A 303 9.56 2.53 16.44
C THR A 303 10.34 3.33 15.40
N LEU A 304 10.03 3.18 14.11
CA LEU A 304 10.69 3.90 13.02
C LEU A 304 10.44 5.42 13.08
N GLU A 305 9.25 5.84 13.49
CA GLU A 305 8.91 7.25 13.70
C GLU A 305 9.70 7.83 14.88
N SER A 306 9.84 7.09 16.00
CA SER A 306 10.66 7.50 17.14
C SER A 306 12.15 7.63 16.80
N GLN A 307 12.65 6.82 15.87
CA GLN A 307 14.01 6.87 15.33
C GLN A 307 14.20 8.00 14.29
N GLY A 308 13.15 8.70 13.89
CA GLY A 308 13.19 9.73 12.86
C GLY A 308 13.43 9.19 11.44
N ARG A 309 13.31 7.87 11.22
CA ARG A 309 13.50 7.23 9.91
C ARG A 309 12.30 7.43 8.99
N ILE A 310 11.12 7.56 9.56
CA ILE A 310 9.87 7.83 8.86
C ILE A 310 9.17 9.05 9.42
N ARG A 311 8.22 9.55 8.68
CA ARG A 311 7.36 10.67 9.05
C ARG A 311 5.91 10.38 8.68
N SER A 312 4.99 10.75 9.58
CA SER A 312 3.56 10.75 9.29
C SER A 312 3.07 12.12 8.81
N ILE A 313 2.12 12.11 7.90
CA ILE A 313 1.40 13.28 7.38
C ILE A 313 -0.12 13.02 7.41
N GLY A 314 -0.91 14.10 7.47
CA GLY A 314 -2.37 14.06 7.53
C GLY A 314 -2.90 13.94 8.96
N THR A 315 -4.10 14.50 9.18
CA THR A 315 -4.79 14.54 10.49
C THR A 315 -5.91 13.51 10.56
N ASN A 316 -6.74 13.41 9.53
CA ASN A 316 -7.89 12.49 9.50
C ASN A 316 -7.46 11.07 9.07
N GLN A 317 -6.62 10.97 8.05
CA GLN A 317 -6.01 9.74 7.61
C GLN A 317 -4.49 9.94 7.61
N ARG A 318 -3.79 9.09 8.37
CA ARG A 318 -2.33 9.15 8.46
C ARG A 318 -1.71 8.41 7.29
N TYR A 319 -0.81 9.08 6.60
CA TYR A 319 0.08 8.50 5.59
C TYR A 319 1.51 8.55 6.11
N PHE A 320 2.26 7.52 5.80
CA PHE A 320 3.65 7.39 6.23
C PHE A 320 4.57 7.48 5.01
N LEU A 321 5.68 8.16 5.20
CA LEU A 321 6.77 8.27 4.22
C LEU A 321 8.09 8.05 4.94
N THR A 322 9.09 7.58 4.21
CA THR A 322 10.46 7.66 4.71
C THR A 322 10.88 9.13 4.85
N SER A 323 11.81 9.43 5.74
CA SER A 323 12.32 10.80 5.90
C SER A 323 12.93 11.34 4.61
N GLU A 324 13.56 10.48 3.81
CA GLU A 324 14.06 10.83 2.48
C GLU A 324 12.93 11.05 1.47
N GLY A 325 11.90 10.17 1.47
CA GLY A 325 10.70 10.29 0.63
C GLY A 325 9.96 11.60 0.87
N TRP A 326 9.78 11.96 2.14
CA TRP A 326 9.23 13.25 2.50
C TRP A 326 10.07 14.42 1.99
N ASN A 327 11.39 14.38 2.14
CA ASN A 327 12.27 15.42 1.64
C ASN A 327 12.22 15.53 0.12
N ARG A 328 12.20 14.41 -0.61
CA ARG A 328 12.00 14.39 -2.07
C ARG A 328 10.69 15.05 -2.47
N LEU A 329 9.59 14.66 -1.83
CA LEU A 329 8.25 15.20 -2.10
C LEU A 329 8.17 16.70 -1.81
N LYS A 330 8.68 17.14 -0.67
CA LYS A 330 8.78 18.55 -0.28
C LYS A 330 9.59 19.36 -1.29
N ASN A 331 10.76 18.87 -1.70
CA ASN A 331 11.62 19.57 -2.67
C ASN A 331 10.93 19.65 -4.04
N THR A 332 10.27 18.59 -4.49
CA THR A 332 9.48 18.59 -5.73
C THR A 332 8.35 19.62 -5.66
N ALA A 333 7.66 19.71 -4.53
CA ALA A 333 6.62 20.70 -4.31
C ALA A 333 7.16 22.15 -4.41
N ILE A 334 8.26 22.44 -3.69
CA ILE A 334 8.90 23.76 -3.70
C ILE A 334 9.39 24.11 -5.11
N GLN A 335 10.07 23.19 -5.79
CA GLN A 335 10.60 23.41 -7.12
C GLN A 335 9.49 23.65 -8.14
N SER A 336 8.39 22.89 -8.06
CA SER A 336 7.22 23.04 -8.94
C SER A 336 6.60 24.42 -8.80
N LEU A 337 6.42 24.91 -7.57
CA LEU A 337 5.88 26.24 -7.30
C LEU A 337 6.87 27.34 -7.68
N SER A 338 8.16 27.19 -7.36
CA SER A 338 9.20 28.16 -7.75
C SER A 338 9.29 28.34 -9.25
N THR A 339 9.27 27.24 -10.01
CA THR A 339 9.26 27.29 -11.48
C THR A 339 7.99 27.97 -12.00
N PHE A 340 6.83 27.68 -11.39
CA PHE A 340 5.59 28.35 -11.78
C PHE A 340 5.64 29.86 -11.52
N HIS A 341 6.07 30.28 -10.35
CA HIS A 341 6.20 31.70 -9.99
C HIS A 341 7.20 32.44 -10.88
N SER A 342 8.28 31.77 -11.28
CA SER A 342 9.24 32.33 -12.24
C SER A 342 8.65 32.48 -13.64
N SER A 343 7.81 31.53 -14.08
CA SER A 343 7.16 31.57 -15.39
C SER A 343 5.95 32.53 -15.44
N TYR A 344 5.28 32.69 -14.29
CA TYR A 344 4.06 33.52 -14.16
C TYR A 344 4.17 34.45 -12.94
N PRO A 345 5.05 35.44 -12.96
CA PRO A 345 5.37 36.27 -11.79
C PRO A 345 4.19 37.12 -11.30
N LEU A 346 3.21 37.34 -12.14
CA LEU A 346 2.01 38.12 -11.84
C LEU A 346 0.87 37.29 -11.25
N ARG A 347 0.94 35.96 -11.33
CA ARG A 347 -0.09 35.09 -10.75
C ARG A 347 0.11 34.90 -9.26
N LEU A 348 -0.97 35.03 -8.48
CA LEU A 348 -0.94 34.87 -7.03
C LEU A 348 -0.60 33.44 -6.58
N GLY A 349 -0.92 32.44 -7.39
CA GLY A 349 -0.64 31.04 -7.11
C GLY A 349 -0.93 30.12 -8.29
N MET A 350 -0.47 28.88 -8.17
CA MET A 350 -0.75 27.79 -9.11
C MET A 350 -2.11 27.15 -8.79
N PRO A 351 -2.93 26.77 -9.78
CA PRO A 351 -4.16 26.00 -9.54
C PRO A 351 -3.86 24.67 -8.82
N LEU A 352 -4.69 24.32 -7.80
CA LEU A 352 -4.50 23.10 -6.99
C LEU A 352 -4.47 21.82 -7.84
N GLN A 353 -5.26 21.75 -8.92
CA GLN A 353 -5.28 20.58 -9.81
C GLN A 353 -3.96 20.40 -10.57
N ASP A 354 -3.38 21.51 -11.06
CA ASP A 354 -2.08 21.49 -11.74
C ASP A 354 -0.97 21.07 -10.79
N PHE A 355 -1.02 21.56 -9.55
CA PHE A 355 -0.06 21.19 -8.51
C PHE A 355 -0.15 19.70 -8.16
N ARG A 356 -1.37 19.16 -8.03
CA ARG A 356 -1.58 17.72 -7.80
C ARG A 356 -1.00 16.88 -8.94
N GLY A 357 -1.26 17.27 -10.19
CA GLY A 357 -0.72 16.58 -11.36
C GLY A 357 0.82 16.53 -11.38
N ARG A 358 1.48 17.61 -10.92
CA ARG A 358 2.95 17.67 -10.82
C ARG A 358 3.52 16.79 -9.72
N LEU A 359 2.83 16.66 -8.59
CA LEU A 359 3.22 15.76 -7.51
C LEU A 359 2.87 14.30 -7.78
N LYS A 360 2.02 14.01 -8.76
CA LYS A 360 1.56 12.67 -9.14
C LYS A 360 0.93 11.89 -7.97
N LEU A 361 0.22 12.59 -7.10
CA LEU A 361 -0.45 12.02 -5.95
C LEU A 361 -1.95 11.84 -6.20
N GLU A 362 -2.54 10.83 -5.59
CA GLU A 362 -3.99 10.69 -5.48
C GLU A 362 -4.57 11.76 -4.56
N SER A 363 -5.90 11.93 -4.57
CA SER A 363 -6.55 13.05 -3.88
C SER A 363 -6.30 13.06 -2.37
N SER A 364 -6.37 11.90 -1.71
CA SER A 364 -6.26 11.83 -0.26
C SER A 364 -4.82 12.07 0.25
N PRO A 365 -3.77 11.39 -0.24
CA PRO A 365 -2.39 11.69 0.14
C PRO A 365 -1.94 13.09 -0.32
N PHE A 366 -2.50 13.64 -1.41
CA PHE A 366 -2.25 15.01 -1.82
C PHE A 366 -2.73 16.01 -0.78
N ASN A 367 -3.97 15.87 -0.28
CA ASN A 367 -4.51 16.76 0.75
C ASN A 367 -3.66 16.69 2.04
N ALA A 368 -3.30 15.49 2.48
CA ALA A 368 -2.42 15.30 3.64
C ALA A 368 -1.04 15.97 3.45
N THR A 369 -0.50 15.93 2.24
CA THR A 369 0.76 16.60 1.88
C THR A 369 0.64 18.12 1.94
N VAL A 370 -0.43 18.67 1.36
CA VAL A 370 -0.72 20.11 1.35
C VAL A 370 -0.88 20.62 2.78
N ASP A 371 -1.69 19.96 3.62
CA ASP A 371 -1.86 20.30 5.02
C ASP A 371 -0.54 20.33 5.80
N SER A 372 0.31 19.33 5.56
CA SER A 372 1.62 19.24 6.21
C SER A 372 2.56 20.36 5.76
N LEU A 373 2.54 20.73 4.48
CA LEU A 373 3.35 21.83 3.96
C LEU A 373 2.85 23.21 4.44
N ILE A 374 1.54 23.38 4.66
CA ILE A 374 0.94 24.57 5.27
C ILE A 374 1.38 24.68 6.74
N ASN A 375 1.29 23.59 7.51
CA ASN A 375 1.71 23.55 8.91
C ASN A 375 3.22 23.88 9.06
N LEU A 376 4.03 23.50 8.10
CA LEU A 376 5.45 23.86 8.01
C LEU A 376 5.69 25.30 7.51
N LYS A 377 4.64 26.07 7.22
CA LYS A 377 4.71 27.42 6.68
C LYS A 377 5.55 27.49 5.38
N THR A 378 5.56 26.41 4.61
CA THR A 378 6.28 26.36 3.32
C THR A 378 5.40 26.90 2.21
N ILE A 379 4.12 26.62 2.23
CA ILE A 379 3.11 27.03 1.25
C ILE A 379 1.92 27.71 1.91
N ALA A 380 1.18 28.45 1.13
CA ALA A 380 -0.12 29.05 1.49
C ALA A 380 -1.13 28.73 0.39
N THR A 381 -2.37 28.48 0.80
CA THR A 381 -3.49 28.23 -0.12
C THR A 381 -4.50 29.37 -0.05
N SER A 382 -5.19 29.62 -1.17
CA SER A 382 -6.30 30.54 -1.29
C SER A 382 -7.32 29.87 -2.20
N ASP A 383 -8.58 29.78 -1.83
CA ASP A 383 -9.73 29.09 -2.45
C ASP A 383 -9.40 27.97 -3.46
N SER A 384 -8.76 28.28 -4.56
CA SER A 384 -8.43 27.34 -5.64
C SER A 384 -6.96 27.33 -6.04
N THR A 385 -6.10 28.11 -5.37
CA THR A 385 -4.68 28.26 -5.73
C THR A 385 -3.74 28.01 -4.56
N ILE A 386 -2.49 27.67 -4.90
CA ILE A 386 -1.41 27.37 -3.95
C ILE A 386 -0.15 28.13 -4.35
N ARG A 387 0.58 28.66 -3.34
CA ARG A 387 1.81 29.44 -3.54
C ARG A 387 2.84 29.16 -2.46
N LEU A 388 4.08 29.50 -2.73
CA LEU A 388 5.12 29.57 -1.69
C LEU A 388 4.82 30.74 -0.72
N VAL A 389 5.07 30.57 0.57
CA VAL A 389 4.85 31.61 1.61
C VAL A 389 5.78 32.76 1.33
N GLY A 390 6.57 33.04 0.62
CA GLY A 390 7.34 34.24 0.30
C GLY A 390 6.98 34.88 -1.04
N HIS A 391 6.05 34.25 -1.79
CA HIS A 391 5.69 34.76 -3.10
C HIS A 391 4.66 35.89 -2.96
N THR A 392 5.03 37.03 -3.53
CA THR A 392 4.15 38.19 -3.75
C THR A 392 4.23 38.54 -5.21
N ALA A 393 3.06 38.55 -5.87
CA ALA A 393 2.99 39.03 -7.24
C ALA A 393 3.34 40.54 -7.24
N SER A 394 4.38 40.89 -7.97
CA SER A 394 4.85 42.28 -8.09
C SER A 394 4.99 42.68 -9.54
N LEU A 395 4.60 43.90 -9.84
CA LEU A 395 4.76 44.52 -11.18
C LEU A 395 6.20 45.04 -11.34
N SER A 396 6.72 44.94 -12.54
CA SER A 396 7.92 45.69 -12.91
C SER A 396 7.58 47.18 -13.10
N SER A 397 8.58 48.06 -13.08
CA SER A 397 8.35 49.48 -13.27
C SER A 397 7.61 49.84 -14.56
N ASP A 398 7.81 49.07 -15.63
CA ASP A 398 7.13 49.28 -16.90
C ASP A 398 5.68 48.78 -16.86
N GLN A 399 5.45 47.61 -16.20
CA GLN A 399 4.12 47.07 -15.93
C GLN A 399 3.31 47.98 -15.00
N GLU A 400 3.94 48.66 -14.02
CA GLU A 400 3.29 49.64 -13.18
C GLU A 400 2.78 50.84 -13.97
N LYS A 401 3.61 51.35 -14.90
CA LYS A 401 3.22 52.48 -15.79
C LYS A 401 2.05 52.08 -16.72
N GLU A 402 2.13 50.90 -17.30
CA GLU A 402 1.09 50.38 -18.17
C GLU A 402 -0.22 50.17 -17.42
N THR A 403 -0.17 49.55 -16.24
CA THR A 403 -1.30 49.37 -15.33
C THR A 403 -1.93 50.70 -14.92
N ALA A 404 -1.10 51.68 -14.53
CA ALA A 404 -1.58 53.02 -14.14
C ALA A 404 -2.26 53.74 -15.29
N LYS A 405 -1.71 53.61 -16.49
CA LYS A 405 -2.32 54.19 -17.72
C LYS A 405 -3.67 53.51 -17.98
N TYR A 406 -3.74 52.21 -17.97
CA TYR A 406 -4.97 51.45 -18.20
C TYR A 406 -6.07 51.78 -17.17
N LEU A 407 -5.74 51.77 -15.87
CA LEU A 407 -6.67 52.09 -14.79
C LEU A 407 -7.20 53.53 -14.94
N LYS A 408 -6.35 54.47 -15.34
CA LYS A 408 -6.77 55.86 -15.60
C LYS A 408 -7.74 55.96 -16.80
N GLU A 409 -7.49 55.22 -17.87
CA GLU A 409 -8.37 55.17 -19.05
C GLU A 409 -9.75 54.65 -18.73
N ILE A 410 -9.85 53.48 -18.06
CA ILE A 410 -11.15 52.87 -17.70
C ILE A 410 -11.89 53.68 -16.66
N THR A 411 -11.19 54.45 -15.81
CA THR A 411 -11.79 55.28 -14.77
C THR A 411 -12.38 56.58 -15.38
N THR A 412 -11.83 57.09 -16.50
CA THR A 412 -12.33 58.30 -17.17
C THR A 412 -13.76 58.09 -17.65
N ASN A 413 -14.08 56.93 -18.21
CA ASN A 413 -15.42 56.55 -18.67
C ASN A 413 -15.97 55.38 -17.83
N ARG A 414 -16.01 55.53 -16.50
CA ARG A 414 -16.20 54.44 -15.54
C ARG A 414 -17.44 53.57 -15.74
N PHE A 415 -18.51 54.06 -16.36
CA PHE A 415 -19.74 53.32 -16.67
C PHE A 415 -19.84 52.84 -18.12
N SER A 416 -18.88 53.23 -18.97
CA SER A 416 -18.76 52.82 -20.37
C SER A 416 -17.27 52.67 -20.74
N PRO A 417 -16.53 51.78 -20.06
CA PRO A 417 -15.10 51.64 -20.24
C PRO A 417 -14.76 51.13 -21.65
N SER A 418 -13.57 51.45 -22.15
CA SER A 418 -13.06 50.88 -23.39
C SER A 418 -12.91 49.36 -23.29
N THR A 419 -13.04 48.69 -24.44
CA THR A 419 -12.98 47.22 -24.50
C THR A 419 -11.53 46.67 -24.36
N LEU A 420 -11.37 45.43 -24.01
CA LEU A 420 -10.16 44.62 -23.68
C LEU A 420 -8.89 44.77 -24.56
N ARG A 421 -8.87 45.68 -25.56
CA ARG A 421 -7.82 45.67 -26.61
C ARG A 421 -6.48 46.31 -26.20
N ASP A 422 -6.38 46.92 -25.01
CA ASP A 422 -5.26 47.82 -24.69
C ASP A 422 -4.42 47.41 -23.48
N ILE A 423 -4.53 46.16 -22.98
CA ILE A 423 -3.70 45.65 -21.87
C ILE A 423 -3.30 44.21 -22.12
N ASP A 424 -2.11 43.85 -21.67
CA ASP A 424 -1.63 42.46 -21.65
C ASP A 424 -2.56 41.56 -20.82
N VAL A 425 -2.80 40.32 -21.30
CA VAL A 425 -3.76 39.39 -20.67
C VAL A 425 -3.34 38.99 -19.25
N GLU A 426 -2.05 38.83 -18.99
CA GLU A 426 -1.54 38.49 -17.67
C GLU A 426 -1.64 39.68 -16.70
N LEU A 427 -1.40 40.92 -17.20
CA LEU A 427 -1.62 42.13 -16.41
C LEU A 427 -3.09 42.31 -16.05
N LEU A 428 -3.99 42.09 -16.99
CA LEU A 428 -5.43 42.15 -16.71
C LEU A 428 -5.85 41.13 -15.67
N GLN A 429 -5.38 39.87 -15.81
CA GLN A 429 -5.69 38.81 -14.84
C GLN A 429 -5.18 39.19 -13.45
N PHE A 430 -3.97 39.73 -13.34
CA PHE A 430 -3.42 40.24 -12.10
C PHE A 430 -4.30 41.33 -11.46
N LEU A 431 -4.81 42.29 -12.26
CA LEU A 431 -5.69 43.35 -11.76
C LEU A 431 -7.04 42.80 -11.28
N ILE A 432 -7.57 41.77 -11.93
CA ILE A 432 -8.79 41.07 -11.49
C ILE A 432 -8.55 40.36 -10.18
N GLU A 433 -7.46 39.60 -10.05
CA GLU A 433 -7.11 38.85 -8.85
C GLU A 433 -6.77 39.77 -7.67
N ARG A 434 -6.18 40.97 -7.93
CA ARG A 434 -5.92 41.97 -6.92
C ARG A 434 -7.20 42.73 -6.50
N GLY A 435 -8.27 42.59 -7.27
CA GLY A 435 -9.55 43.24 -7.00
C GLY A 435 -9.65 44.71 -7.46
N ASP A 436 -8.73 45.14 -8.31
CA ASP A 436 -8.79 46.53 -8.86
C ASP A 436 -9.86 46.68 -9.92
N VAL A 437 -10.13 45.62 -10.66
CA VAL A 437 -11.09 45.61 -11.75
C VAL A 437 -11.98 44.36 -11.71
N VAL A 438 -13.18 44.47 -12.22
CA VAL A 438 -14.15 43.37 -12.38
C VAL A 438 -14.39 43.13 -13.87
N ARG A 439 -14.18 41.89 -14.33
CA ARG A 439 -14.52 41.49 -15.69
C ARG A 439 -16.00 41.12 -15.78
N VAL A 440 -16.71 41.74 -16.70
CA VAL A 440 -18.14 41.53 -16.90
C VAL A 440 -18.38 41.05 -18.33
N GLY A 441 -18.75 39.77 -18.45
CA GLY A 441 -18.81 39.10 -19.75
C GLY A 441 -17.44 38.91 -20.39
N GLU A 442 -17.38 38.77 -21.71
CA GLU A 442 -16.12 38.44 -22.41
C GLU A 442 -15.23 39.65 -22.68
N GLU A 443 -15.80 40.84 -22.89
CA GLU A 443 -15.08 41.97 -23.43
C GLU A 443 -15.04 43.24 -22.55
N ILE A 444 -15.76 43.28 -21.45
CA ILE A 444 -15.93 44.51 -20.66
C ILE A 444 -15.26 44.36 -19.30
N VAL A 445 -14.47 45.35 -18.90
CA VAL A 445 -13.80 45.44 -17.63
C VAL A 445 -14.13 46.75 -16.93
N TYR A 446 -14.67 46.70 -15.74
CA TYR A 446 -14.99 47.86 -14.93
C TYR A 446 -13.96 48.03 -13.79
N PRO A 447 -13.62 49.29 -13.41
CA PRO A 447 -13.03 49.54 -12.12
C PRO A 447 -13.95 48.99 -11.01
N THR A 448 -13.41 48.28 -10.04
CA THR A 448 -14.19 47.61 -9.00
C THR A 448 -15.14 48.57 -8.29
N LYS A 449 -14.65 49.78 -7.92
CA LYS A 449 -15.49 50.81 -7.30
C LYS A 449 -16.66 51.28 -8.19
N ALA A 450 -16.45 51.31 -9.49
CA ALA A 450 -17.53 51.69 -10.42
C ALA A 450 -18.56 50.57 -10.58
N TYR A 451 -18.11 49.31 -10.60
CA TYR A 451 -19.00 48.15 -10.64
C TYR A 451 -19.82 48.05 -9.35
N GLU A 452 -19.21 48.19 -8.19
CA GLU A 452 -19.88 48.19 -6.87
C GLU A 452 -20.93 49.31 -6.76
N GLU A 453 -20.60 50.51 -7.27
CA GLU A 453 -21.57 51.62 -7.34
C GLU A 453 -22.75 51.27 -8.26
N MET A 454 -22.49 50.61 -9.39
CA MET A 454 -23.54 50.14 -10.29
C MET A 454 -24.41 49.08 -9.65
N GLU A 455 -23.79 48.10 -9.03
CA GLU A 455 -24.47 46.99 -8.34
C GLU A 455 -25.37 47.49 -7.21
N SER A 456 -24.85 48.38 -6.35
CA SER A 456 -25.63 48.98 -5.24
C SER A 456 -26.84 49.77 -5.77
N LYS A 457 -26.65 50.67 -6.76
CA LYS A 457 -27.75 51.48 -7.29
C LYS A 457 -28.80 50.66 -8.06
N ILE A 458 -28.38 49.54 -8.70
CA ILE A 458 -29.31 48.61 -9.34
C ILE A 458 -30.11 47.84 -8.29
N ILE A 459 -29.49 47.41 -7.19
CA ILE A 459 -30.17 46.78 -6.08
C ILE A 459 -31.18 47.73 -5.46
N ASP A 460 -30.78 48.98 -5.15
CA ASP A 460 -31.66 50.01 -4.58
C ASP A 460 -32.88 50.28 -5.47
N SER A 461 -32.70 50.24 -6.83
CA SER A 461 -33.80 50.44 -7.78
C SER A 461 -34.78 49.28 -7.85
N GLY A 462 -34.37 48.06 -7.44
CA GLY A 462 -35.18 46.82 -7.41
C GLY A 462 -35.83 46.54 -6.08
N VAL A 463 -35.60 47.35 -5.04
CA VAL A 463 -36.21 47.18 -3.68
C VAL A 463 -37.74 47.26 -3.78
N GLU A 464 -38.46 46.55 -2.92
CA GLU A 464 -39.91 46.42 -2.90
C GLU A 464 -40.52 45.68 -4.10
N GLY A 465 -39.74 44.85 -4.80
CA GLY A 465 -40.21 44.08 -5.94
C GLY A 465 -40.37 44.87 -7.22
N ARG A 466 -39.75 46.05 -7.32
CA ARG A 466 -39.77 46.89 -8.54
C ARG A 466 -39.01 46.22 -9.68
N GLU A 467 -39.53 46.37 -10.88
CA GLU A 467 -38.89 45.87 -12.08
C GLU A 467 -37.62 46.62 -12.42
N ILE A 468 -36.52 45.89 -12.62
CA ILE A 468 -35.26 46.43 -13.14
C ILE A 468 -35.27 46.26 -14.67
N THR A 469 -35.37 47.37 -15.40
CA THR A 469 -35.37 47.35 -16.86
C THR A 469 -34.03 47.86 -17.43
N ILE A 470 -33.68 47.44 -18.65
CA ILE A 470 -32.50 47.96 -19.36
C ILE A 470 -32.61 49.49 -19.51
N ALA A 471 -33.81 50.02 -19.72
CA ALA A 471 -34.05 51.45 -19.89
C ALA A 471 -33.79 52.24 -18.61
N SER A 472 -34.26 51.74 -17.45
CA SER A 472 -34.03 52.39 -16.15
C SER A 472 -32.55 52.42 -15.78
N VAL A 473 -31.84 51.34 -15.95
CA VAL A 473 -30.39 51.26 -15.65
C VAL A 473 -29.56 52.13 -16.58
N ARG A 474 -29.92 52.19 -17.86
CA ARG A 474 -29.30 53.14 -18.82
C ARG A 474 -29.47 54.60 -18.37
N SER A 475 -30.64 54.97 -17.93
CA SER A 475 -30.93 56.34 -17.47
C SER A 475 -30.14 56.69 -16.22
N ILE A 476 -30.00 55.78 -15.27
CA ILE A 476 -29.25 55.97 -14.00
C ILE A 476 -27.76 56.24 -14.26
N PHE A 477 -27.13 55.51 -15.19
CA PHE A 477 -25.68 55.60 -15.40
C PHE A 477 -25.25 56.33 -16.67
N GLY A 478 -26.19 56.78 -17.52
CA GLY A 478 -25.88 57.45 -18.79
C GLY A 478 -25.09 56.59 -19.77
N THR A 479 -25.29 55.27 -19.73
CA THR A 479 -24.50 54.28 -20.47
C THR A 479 -25.27 53.66 -21.64
N SER A 480 -24.59 52.94 -22.54
CA SER A 480 -25.24 52.28 -23.68
C SER A 480 -25.88 50.93 -23.30
N ARG A 481 -26.76 50.43 -24.18
CA ARG A 481 -27.42 49.11 -23.99
C ARG A 481 -26.42 47.97 -23.83
N LYS A 482 -25.26 48.00 -24.54
CA LYS A 482 -24.19 46.95 -24.44
C LYS A 482 -23.71 46.81 -23.00
N TYR A 483 -23.33 47.92 -22.36
CA TYR A 483 -22.78 47.89 -21.00
C TYR A 483 -23.83 47.55 -19.95
N THR A 484 -25.03 48.08 -20.10
CA THR A 484 -26.15 47.77 -19.19
C THR A 484 -26.49 46.29 -19.21
N LEU A 485 -26.59 45.70 -20.41
CA LEU A 485 -26.91 44.29 -20.55
C LEU A 485 -25.83 43.41 -19.90
N ALA A 486 -24.57 43.72 -20.16
CA ALA A 486 -23.45 42.97 -19.60
C ALA A 486 -23.46 42.98 -18.05
N VAL A 487 -23.67 44.14 -17.41
CA VAL A 487 -23.74 44.24 -15.95
C VAL A 487 -24.93 43.44 -15.40
N LEU A 488 -26.11 43.55 -16.02
CA LEU A 488 -27.29 42.82 -15.59
C LEU A 488 -27.16 41.30 -15.76
N GLU A 489 -26.54 40.83 -16.83
CA GLU A 489 -26.23 39.41 -17.03
C GLU A 489 -25.20 38.89 -16.02
N HIS A 490 -24.22 39.71 -15.66
CA HIS A 490 -23.25 39.37 -14.63
C HIS A 490 -23.91 39.31 -13.25
N MET A 491 -24.85 40.22 -12.92
CA MET A 491 -25.64 40.13 -11.67
C MET A 491 -26.56 38.91 -11.64
N ASP A 492 -27.14 38.55 -12.83
CA ASP A 492 -27.92 37.30 -12.95
C ASP A 492 -27.05 36.06 -12.67
N SER A 493 -25.81 36.02 -13.19
CA SER A 493 -24.86 34.93 -12.97
C SER A 493 -24.40 34.80 -11.51
N LYS A 494 -24.29 35.95 -10.81
CA LYS A 494 -24.02 35.99 -9.35
C LYS A 494 -25.23 35.65 -8.50
N GLY A 495 -26.40 35.43 -9.09
CA GLY A 495 -27.63 35.16 -8.35
C GLY A 495 -28.21 36.35 -7.58
N ILE A 496 -27.77 37.59 -7.89
CA ILE A 496 -28.28 38.83 -7.28
C ILE A 496 -29.62 39.20 -7.91
N THR A 497 -29.72 39.03 -9.22
CA THR A 497 -30.95 39.29 -10.00
C THR A 497 -31.43 38.02 -10.68
N ARG A 498 -32.72 38.02 -11.06
CA ARG A 498 -33.35 36.95 -11.86
C ARG A 498 -34.08 37.59 -13.05
N ARG A 499 -33.79 37.09 -14.26
CA ARG A 499 -34.46 37.49 -15.46
C ARG A 499 -35.84 36.87 -15.61
N VAL A 500 -36.85 37.67 -15.86
CA VAL A 500 -38.24 37.25 -16.16
C VAL A 500 -38.70 38.03 -17.39
N GLY A 501 -38.71 37.38 -18.55
CA GLY A 501 -38.94 38.04 -19.83
C GLY A 501 -37.86 39.06 -20.16
N ASP A 502 -38.26 40.34 -20.40
CA ASP A 502 -37.33 41.44 -20.66
C ASP A 502 -36.90 42.19 -19.40
N ASN A 503 -37.51 41.91 -18.27
CA ASN A 503 -37.26 42.57 -16.97
C ASN A 503 -36.45 41.67 -16.04
N ARG A 504 -35.91 42.27 -14.98
CA ARG A 504 -35.21 41.58 -13.88
C ARG A 504 -35.79 41.99 -12.56
N PHE A 505 -35.68 41.09 -11.61
CA PHE A 505 -36.09 41.26 -10.21
C PHE A 505 -34.96 40.82 -9.29
N LEU A 506 -34.87 41.41 -8.12
CA LEU A 506 -33.98 40.95 -7.08
C LEU A 506 -34.37 39.51 -6.65
N ARG A 507 -33.41 38.74 -6.29
CA ARG A 507 -33.61 37.30 -5.92
C ARG A 507 -33.81 37.13 -4.42
#